data_af054276c37f094583d0e5d53cb16c8a
#
_entry.id   af054276c37f094583d0e5d53cb16c8a
#
_cell.length_a   1.000
_cell.length_b   1.000
_cell.length_c   1.000
_cell.angle_alpha   90.00
_cell.angle_beta   90.00
_cell.angle_gamma   90.00
#
_symmetry.space_group_name_H-M   'P 1'
#
loop_
_entity.id
_entity.type
_entity.pdbx_description
1 polymer ?
#
loop_
_entity_poly.entity_id
_entity_poly.type
_entity_poly.pdbx_seq_one_letter_code
_entity_poly.pdbx_strand_id
1 'polypeptide(L)'
;MDLLKYLSEKGLTERALDFVTSQLFFNAESPDNLKYALKAGYDINTVDSSGNNAIFGCRTLEALDFLLSNEVNIHHINKEGQNALFHQKNPEILKKLIELGLDTSHTDTKGCTCIFAHYRDPEGLQVLLNAGCDINHVDNKERNILFLPLSPEVLSIAIDSGCNVNHINHAGKGFIEEEYDDELHNIILCHINKFERRTLHVDFC
;
A
#
# COMPACT_ATOMS: atom_id res chain seq x y z
N MET A 1 6.70 13.32 31.69
CA MET A 1 5.38 13.95 31.98
C MET A 1 4.37 13.14 31.18
N ASP A 2 3.31 12.68 31.81
CA ASP A 2 2.29 11.90 31.13
C ASP A 2 1.49 12.82 30.21
N LEU A 3 1.55 12.57 28.87
CA LEU A 3 0.92 13.42 27.85
C LEU A 3 -0.61 13.52 28.09
N LEU A 4 -1.28 12.43 28.39
CA LEU A 4 -2.73 12.42 28.63
C LEU A 4 -3.09 13.25 29.86
N LYS A 5 -2.31 13.13 30.95
CA LYS A 5 -2.48 13.96 32.14
C LYS A 5 -2.26 15.44 31.85
N TYR A 6 -1.20 15.77 31.10
CA TYR A 6 -0.93 17.15 30.66
C TYR A 6 -2.07 17.72 29.80
N LEU A 7 -2.57 16.97 28.83
CA LEU A 7 -3.67 17.41 27.97
C LEU A 7 -4.97 17.57 28.75
N SER A 8 -5.25 16.67 29.71
CA SER A 8 -6.39 16.79 30.63
C SER A 8 -6.28 18.03 31.50
N GLU A 9 -5.10 18.33 32.07
CA GLU A 9 -4.83 19.55 32.84
C GLU A 9 -4.99 20.83 32.00
N LYS A 10 -4.83 20.74 30.68
CA LYS A 10 -5.10 21.83 29.72
C LYS A 10 -6.57 21.97 29.32
N GLY A 11 -7.43 21.16 29.92
CA GLY A 11 -8.88 21.26 29.74
C GLY A 11 -9.44 20.52 28.52
N LEU A 12 -8.66 19.58 27.94
CA LEU A 12 -9.22 18.71 26.90
C LEU A 12 -10.30 17.81 27.50
N THR A 13 -11.42 17.69 26.78
CA THR A 13 -12.49 16.77 27.14
C THR A 13 -12.05 15.31 26.97
N GLU A 14 -12.67 14.38 27.69
CA GLU A 14 -12.42 12.93 27.55
C GLU A 14 -12.50 12.47 26.10
N ARG A 15 -13.50 12.95 25.35
CA ARG A 15 -13.65 12.66 23.92
C ARG A 15 -12.49 13.17 23.06
N ALA A 16 -11.94 14.34 23.40
CA ALA A 16 -10.78 14.88 22.68
C ALA A 16 -9.50 14.11 23.03
N LEU A 17 -9.36 13.64 24.26
CA LEU A 17 -8.26 12.78 24.68
C LEU A 17 -8.30 11.43 23.99
N ASP A 18 -9.47 10.81 23.89
CA ASP A 18 -9.66 9.55 23.16
C ASP A 18 -9.33 9.71 21.66
N PHE A 19 -9.79 10.79 21.03
CA PHE A 19 -9.42 11.11 19.64
C PHE A 19 -7.91 11.25 19.45
N VAL A 20 -7.21 11.99 20.31
CA VAL A 20 -5.73 12.16 20.24
C VAL A 20 -5.05 10.80 20.43
N THR A 21 -5.50 10.01 21.40
CA THR A 21 -4.93 8.70 21.70
C THR A 21 -5.12 7.73 20.52
N SER A 22 -6.30 7.75 19.89
CA SER A 22 -6.55 6.93 18.71
C SER A 22 -5.64 7.33 17.54
N GLN A 23 -5.42 8.64 17.31
CA GLN A 23 -4.48 9.11 16.30
C GLN A 23 -3.04 8.64 16.57
N LEU A 24 -2.58 8.71 17.83
CA LEU A 24 -1.26 8.22 18.20
C LEU A 24 -1.10 6.72 18.01
N PHE A 25 -2.17 5.96 18.24
CA PHE A 25 -2.18 4.50 18.10
C PHE A 25 -2.20 4.06 16.63
N PHE A 26 -3.13 4.58 15.82
CA PHE A 26 -3.31 4.15 14.44
C PHE A 26 -2.29 4.78 13.46
N ASN A 27 -1.60 5.86 13.83
CA ASN A 27 -0.47 6.39 13.07
C ASN A 27 0.90 5.93 13.58
N ALA A 28 0.99 4.93 14.36
CA ALA A 28 2.16 4.25 14.95
C ALA A 28 3.55 4.77 14.51
N GLU A 29 3.83 6.06 14.80
CA GLU A 29 5.07 6.73 14.39
C GLU A 29 6.25 6.42 15.30
N SER A 30 5.96 6.06 16.54
CA SER A 30 6.99 5.74 17.54
C SER A 30 6.49 4.75 18.59
N PRO A 31 7.38 3.99 19.23
CA PRO A 31 7.03 3.14 20.36
C PRO A 31 6.37 3.90 21.52
N ASP A 32 6.74 5.17 21.73
CA ASP A 32 6.20 5.97 22.82
C ASP A 32 4.73 6.33 22.60
N ASN A 33 4.33 6.63 21.35
CA ASN A 33 2.93 6.83 20.99
C ASN A 33 2.09 5.58 21.29
N LEU A 34 2.59 4.42 20.93
CA LEU A 34 1.93 3.13 21.19
C LEU A 34 1.83 2.83 22.70
N LYS A 35 2.91 3.07 23.46
CA LYS A 35 2.91 2.91 24.92
C LYS A 35 1.86 3.81 25.61
N TYR A 36 1.69 5.06 25.10
CA TYR A 36 0.66 5.96 25.62
C TYR A 36 -0.74 5.40 25.38
N ALA A 37 -1.01 4.91 24.18
CA ALA A 37 -2.31 4.34 23.85
C ALA A 37 -2.61 3.08 24.70
N LEU A 38 -1.65 2.17 24.86
CA LEU A 38 -1.81 0.99 25.71
C LEU A 38 -2.06 1.37 27.18
N LYS A 39 -1.38 2.40 27.71
CA LYS A 39 -1.64 2.93 29.06
C LYS A 39 -3.02 3.56 29.21
N ALA A 40 -3.57 4.10 28.11
CA ALA A 40 -4.93 4.64 28.09
C ALA A 40 -6.01 3.55 27.95
N GLY A 41 -5.62 2.27 27.90
CA GLY A 41 -6.53 1.13 27.84
C GLY A 41 -6.82 0.57 26.45
N TYR A 42 -6.10 1.03 25.43
CA TYR A 42 -6.19 0.42 24.09
C TYR A 42 -5.59 -0.99 24.14
N ASP A 43 -6.30 -1.95 23.54
CA ASP A 43 -5.72 -3.26 23.23
C ASP A 43 -4.85 -3.15 21.98
N ILE A 44 -3.74 -3.91 21.92
CA ILE A 44 -2.80 -3.88 20.78
C ILE A 44 -3.47 -4.23 19.44
N ASN A 45 -4.55 -5.00 19.49
CA ASN A 45 -5.34 -5.42 18.34
C ASN A 45 -6.63 -4.59 18.15
N THR A 46 -6.76 -3.45 18.86
CA THR A 46 -7.87 -2.50 18.62
C THR A 46 -7.86 -2.06 17.15
N VAL A 47 -9.05 -1.92 16.58
CA VAL A 47 -9.23 -1.49 15.19
C VAL A 47 -9.94 -0.14 15.08
N ASP A 48 -9.59 0.62 14.06
CA ASP A 48 -10.26 1.89 13.72
C ASP A 48 -11.64 1.66 13.05
N SER A 49 -12.27 2.74 12.62
CA SER A 49 -13.56 2.71 11.93
C SER A 49 -13.53 1.96 10.59
N SER A 50 -12.37 1.87 9.94
CA SER A 50 -12.13 1.11 8.70
C SER A 50 -11.75 -0.35 8.97
N GLY A 51 -11.59 -0.72 10.24
CA GLY A 51 -11.16 -2.05 10.66
C GLY A 51 -9.65 -2.24 10.59
N ASN A 52 -8.83 -1.18 10.47
CA ASN A 52 -7.37 -1.29 10.48
C ASN A 52 -6.88 -1.38 11.93
N ASN A 53 -5.95 -2.29 12.23
CA ASN A 53 -5.18 -2.24 13.46
C ASN A 53 -3.92 -1.36 13.30
N ALA A 54 -3.14 -1.17 14.37
CA ALA A 54 -1.98 -0.27 14.36
C ALA A 54 -0.91 -0.60 13.31
N ILE A 55 -0.86 -1.85 12.81
CA ILE A 55 0.15 -2.25 11.81
C ILE A 55 -0.07 -1.59 10.44
N PHE A 56 -1.34 -1.26 10.10
CA PHE A 56 -1.69 -0.58 8.85
C PHE A 56 -1.12 0.84 8.77
N GLY A 57 -1.04 1.53 9.90
CA GLY A 57 -0.50 2.89 10.00
C GLY A 57 0.92 2.96 10.56
N CYS A 58 1.62 1.83 10.70
CA CYS A 58 2.98 1.78 11.21
C CYS A 58 3.94 2.51 10.25
N ARG A 59 4.77 3.43 10.77
CA ARG A 59 5.61 4.30 9.94
C ARG A 59 7.10 4.13 10.16
N THR A 60 7.51 3.50 11.27
CA THR A 60 8.93 3.28 11.62
C THR A 60 9.19 1.82 11.99
N LEU A 61 10.42 1.36 11.77
CA LEU A 61 10.82 0.00 12.17
C LEU A 61 10.75 -0.18 13.68
N GLU A 62 11.09 0.85 14.46
CA GLU A 62 11.01 0.79 15.92
C GLU A 62 9.58 0.62 16.42
N ALA A 63 8.60 1.28 15.76
CA ALA A 63 7.19 1.07 16.08
C ALA A 63 6.71 -0.32 15.67
N LEU A 64 7.16 -0.82 14.50
CA LEU A 64 6.88 -2.18 14.07
C LEU A 64 7.43 -3.21 15.06
N ASP A 65 8.68 -3.09 15.47
CA ASP A 65 9.30 -3.99 16.46
C ASP A 65 8.54 -3.97 17.80
N PHE A 66 8.09 -2.79 18.22
CA PHE A 66 7.25 -2.65 19.41
C PHE A 66 5.90 -3.36 19.26
N LEU A 67 5.22 -3.19 18.12
CA LEU A 67 3.96 -3.88 17.82
C LEU A 67 4.15 -5.40 17.83
N LEU A 68 5.19 -5.90 17.19
CA LEU A 68 5.53 -7.33 17.14
C LEU A 68 5.84 -7.89 18.54
N SER A 69 6.58 -7.13 19.38
CA SER A 69 6.89 -7.54 20.76
C SER A 69 5.67 -7.58 21.67
N ASN A 70 4.56 -6.94 21.28
CA ASN A 70 3.29 -6.93 21.99
C ASN A 70 2.22 -7.79 21.30
N GLU A 71 2.64 -8.73 20.44
CA GLU A 71 1.78 -9.75 19.81
C GLU A 71 0.65 -9.17 18.95
N VAL A 72 0.93 -8.08 18.21
CA VAL A 72 -0.03 -7.56 17.24
C VAL A 72 -0.34 -8.61 16.18
N ASN A 73 -1.61 -8.74 15.80
CA ASN A 73 -1.98 -9.61 14.69
C ASN A 73 -1.56 -9.01 13.34
N ILE A 74 -0.42 -9.48 12.81
CA ILE A 74 0.11 -9.03 11.51
C ILE A 74 -0.75 -9.48 10.33
N HIS A 75 -1.50 -10.59 10.47
CA HIS A 75 -2.38 -11.13 9.43
C HIS A 75 -3.80 -10.57 9.50
N HIS A 76 -3.97 -9.45 10.23
CA HIS A 76 -5.26 -8.80 10.32
C HIS A 76 -5.74 -8.30 8.94
N ILE A 77 -7.05 -8.45 8.69
CA ILE A 77 -7.71 -7.99 7.46
C ILE A 77 -8.75 -6.94 7.85
N ASN A 78 -8.72 -5.79 7.18
CA ASN A 78 -9.66 -4.70 7.42
C ASN A 78 -11.04 -4.93 6.75
N LYS A 79 -11.96 -3.97 6.89
CA LYS A 79 -13.32 -4.06 6.33
C LYS A 79 -13.37 -4.06 4.80
N GLU A 80 -12.32 -3.59 4.14
CA GLU A 80 -12.19 -3.63 2.68
C GLU A 80 -11.57 -4.93 2.18
N GLY A 81 -11.27 -5.87 3.09
CA GLY A 81 -10.62 -7.13 2.75
C GLY A 81 -9.11 -7.00 2.55
N GLN A 82 -8.47 -5.91 3.00
CA GLN A 82 -7.07 -5.62 2.77
C GLN A 82 -6.20 -6.08 3.94
N ASN A 83 -5.00 -6.59 3.66
CA ASN A 83 -3.94 -6.75 4.64
C ASN A 83 -3.09 -5.47 4.74
N ALA A 84 -2.12 -5.43 5.66
CA ALA A 84 -1.30 -4.24 5.90
C ALA A 84 -0.43 -3.83 4.69
N LEU A 85 -0.12 -4.74 3.75
CA LEU A 85 0.69 -4.42 2.56
C LEU A 85 0.02 -3.38 1.64
N PHE A 86 -1.31 -3.28 1.65
CA PHE A 86 -2.04 -2.27 0.87
C PHE A 86 -1.81 -0.84 1.37
N HIS A 87 -1.44 -0.67 2.64
CA HIS A 87 -1.34 0.63 3.30
C HIS A 87 0.09 1.08 3.58
N GLN A 88 1.05 0.15 3.55
CA GLN A 88 2.44 0.48 3.85
C GLN A 88 3.10 1.32 2.74
N LYS A 89 3.64 2.49 3.13
CA LYS A 89 4.37 3.40 2.25
C LYS A 89 5.87 3.46 2.56
N ASN A 90 6.30 2.84 3.67
CA ASN A 90 7.71 2.71 3.99
C ASN A 90 8.23 1.39 3.39
N PRO A 91 9.17 1.42 2.41
CA PRO A 91 9.65 0.22 1.72
C PRO A 91 10.33 -0.79 2.66
N GLU A 92 10.98 -0.33 3.73
CA GLU A 92 11.64 -1.20 4.70
C GLU A 92 10.62 -1.96 5.55
N ILE A 93 9.54 -1.29 5.98
CA ILE A 93 8.43 -1.93 6.70
C ILE A 93 7.72 -2.92 5.76
N LEU A 94 7.43 -2.49 4.52
CA LEU A 94 6.80 -3.34 3.51
C LEU A 94 7.60 -4.65 3.32
N LYS A 95 8.90 -4.53 3.12
CA LYS A 95 9.82 -5.68 3.01
C LYS A 95 9.79 -6.56 4.26
N LYS A 96 9.84 -5.95 5.45
CA LYS A 96 9.81 -6.68 6.72
C LYS A 96 8.50 -7.45 6.93
N LEU A 97 7.36 -6.88 6.58
CA LEU A 97 6.06 -7.56 6.67
C LEU A 97 5.98 -8.75 5.70
N ILE A 98 6.53 -8.62 4.49
CA ILE A 98 6.63 -9.73 3.53
C ILE A 98 7.53 -10.84 4.09
N GLU A 99 8.69 -10.50 4.64
CA GLU A 99 9.61 -11.47 5.29
C GLU A 99 8.95 -12.19 6.48
N LEU A 100 8.02 -11.54 7.17
CA LEU A 100 7.21 -12.12 8.25
C LEU A 100 6.04 -12.98 7.74
N GLY A 101 5.89 -13.13 6.42
CA GLY A 101 4.92 -14.03 5.80
C GLY A 101 3.57 -13.42 5.47
N LEU A 102 3.47 -12.09 5.36
CA LEU A 102 2.24 -11.52 4.81
C LEU A 102 2.10 -11.92 3.33
N ASP A 103 0.89 -12.36 2.99
CA ASP A 103 0.57 -12.84 1.65
C ASP A 103 0.47 -11.67 0.67
N THR A 104 1.40 -11.62 -0.30
CA THR A 104 1.44 -10.62 -1.37
C THR A 104 0.42 -10.89 -2.48
N SER A 105 -0.12 -12.11 -2.56
CA SER A 105 -1.17 -12.51 -3.50
C SER A 105 -2.58 -12.30 -2.96
N HIS A 106 -2.69 -11.87 -1.68
CA HIS A 106 -3.98 -11.59 -1.05
C HIS A 106 -4.75 -10.52 -1.82
N THR A 107 -6.05 -10.76 -2.03
CA THR A 107 -6.93 -9.82 -2.75
C THR A 107 -7.95 -9.17 -1.82
N ASP A 108 -8.21 -7.89 -2.05
CA ASP A 108 -9.27 -7.14 -1.38
C ASP A 108 -10.67 -7.49 -1.94
N THR A 109 -11.71 -6.85 -1.42
CA THR A 109 -13.11 -7.06 -1.87
C THR A 109 -13.35 -6.68 -3.34
N LYS A 110 -12.43 -5.94 -3.97
CA LYS A 110 -12.47 -5.56 -5.39
C LYS A 110 -11.65 -6.49 -6.27
N GLY A 111 -11.02 -7.52 -5.69
CA GLY A 111 -10.11 -8.42 -6.39
C GLY A 111 -8.72 -7.83 -6.64
N CYS A 112 -8.38 -6.67 -6.06
CA CYS A 112 -7.07 -6.05 -6.19
C CYS A 112 -6.06 -6.71 -5.25
N THR A 113 -4.83 -6.95 -5.70
CA THR A 113 -3.69 -7.23 -4.82
C THR A 113 -3.05 -5.92 -4.34
N CYS A 114 -2.10 -6.01 -3.41
CA CYS A 114 -1.42 -4.83 -2.87
C CYS A 114 -0.69 -3.99 -3.93
N ILE A 115 -0.30 -4.54 -5.09
CA ILE A 115 0.32 -3.75 -6.19
C ILE A 115 -0.59 -2.61 -6.66
N PHE A 116 -1.92 -2.79 -6.65
CA PHE A 116 -2.86 -1.75 -7.03
C PHE A 116 -2.85 -0.55 -6.07
N ALA A 117 -2.50 -0.75 -4.80
CA ALA A 117 -2.36 0.33 -3.82
C ALA A 117 -1.06 1.13 -3.98
N HIS A 118 -0.08 0.61 -4.74
CA HIS A 118 1.22 1.23 -4.99
C HIS A 118 1.33 1.88 -6.38
N TYR A 119 0.21 2.21 -7.01
CA TYR A 119 0.13 2.78 -8.36
C TYR A 119 0.82 4.16 -8.54
N ARG A 120 1.21 4.82 -7.46
CA ARG A 120 2.00 6.07 -7.41
C ARG A 120 3.20 5.98 -6.48
N ASP A 121 3.61 4.79 -6.15
CA ASP A 121 4.70 4.51 -5.22
C ASP A 121 5.71 3.57 -5.91
N PRO A 122 6.69 4.11 -6.63
CA PRO A 122 7.64 3.32 -7.39
C PRO A 122 8.53 2.43 -6.51
N GLU A 123 8.91 2.91 -5.32
CA GLU A 123 9.74 2.12 -4.39
C GLU A 123 8.96 0.94 -3.81
N GLY A 124 7.73 1.19 -3.35
CA GLY A 124 6.85 0.14 -2.85
C GLY A 124 6.51 -0.89 -3.92
N LEU A 125 6.18 -0.45 -5.14
CA LEU A 125 5.94 -1.37 -6.26
C LEU A 125 7.18 -2.25 -6.54
N GLN A 126 8.38 -1.67 -6.54
CA GLN A 126 9.61 -2.44 -6.78
C GLN A 126 9.86 -3.48 -5.69
N VAL A 127 9.59 -3.16 -4.42
CA VAL A 127 9.67 -4.13 -3.30
C VAL A 127 8.70 -5.30 -3.53
N LEU A 128 7.45 -5.01 -3.91
CA LEU A 128 6.44 -6.03 -4.15
C LEU A 128 6.80 -6.93 -5.34
N LEU A 129 7.29 -6.36 -6.44
CA LEU A 129 7.74 -7.13 -7.61
C LEU A 129 8.93 -8.01 -7.29
N ASN A 130 9.91 -7.51 -6.53
CA ASN A 130 11.05 -8.30 -6.05
C ASN A 130 10.62 -9.46 -5.13
N ALA A 131 9.49 -9.32 -4.45
CA ALA A 131 8.88 -10.36 -3.64
C ALA A 131 8.02 -11.36 -4.44
N GLY A 132 7.94 -11.20 -5.77
CA GLY A 132 7.24 -12.10 -6.66
C GLY A 132 5.75 -11.79 -6.86
N CYS A 133 5.30 -10.57 -6.53
CA CYS A 133 3.93 -10.18 -6.87
C CYS A 133 3.71 -10.22 -8.39
N ASP A 134 2.55 -10.74 -8.80
CA ASP A 134 2.18 -10.80 -10.21
C ASP A 134 1.76 -9.41 -10.73
N ILE A 135 2.60 -8.81 -11.58
CA ILE A 135 2.32 -7.53 -12.23
C ILE A 135 1.12 -7.59 -13.19
N ASN A 136 0.76 -8.80 -13.64
CA ASN A 136 -0.36 -9.04 -14.55
C ASN A 136 -1.65 -9.44 -13.82
N HIS A 137 -1.66 -9.40 -12.47
CA HIS A 137 -2.87 -9.61 -11.71
C HIS A 137 -3.98 -8.66 -12.16
N VAL A 138 -5.23 -9.16 -12.19
CA VAL A 138 -6.40 -8.38 -12.59
C VAL A 138 -7.43 -8.29 -11.47
N ASP A 139 -8.10 -7.15 -11.38
CA ASP A 139 -9.19 -6.92 -10.45
C ASP A 139 -10.51 -7.59 -10.93
N ASN A 140 -11.60 -7.45 -10.17
CA ASN A 140 -12.92 -8.00 -10.51
C ASN A 140 -13.53 -7.41 -11.81
N LYS A 141 -12.92 -6.37 -12.40
CA LYS A 141 -13.29 -5.80 -13.70
C LYS A 141 -12.33 -6.22 -14.81
N GLU A 142 -11.47 -7.21 -14.53
CA GLU A 142 -10.41 -7.66 -15.44
C GLU A 142 -9.43 -6.54 -15.82
N ARG A 143 -9.14 -5.58 -14.93
CA ARG A 143 -8.16 -4.51 -15.14
C ARG A 143 -6.84 -4.88 -14.46
N ASN A 144 -5.73 -4.78 -15.17
CA ASN A 144 -4.41 -4.80 -14.56
C ASN A 144 -4.02 -3.39 -14.02
N ILE A 145 -2.83 -3.26 -13.45
CA ILE A 145 -2.38 -1.99 -12.85
C ILE A 145 -2.32 -0.84 -13.86
N LEU A 146 -2.14 -1.10 -15.17
CA LEU A 146 -2.08 -0.07 -16.21
C LEU A 146 -3.38 0.74 -16.37
N PHE A 147 -4.52 0.21 -15.91
CA PHE A 147 -5.80 0.91 -15.90
C PHE A 147 -5.94 1.95 -14.76
N LEU A 148 -4.92 2.11 -13.93
CA LEU A 148 -4.89 3.12 -12.87
C LEU A 148 -4.11 4.37 -13.33
N PRO A 149 -4.36 5.55 -12.73
CA PRO A 149 -3.63 6.78 -13.05
C PRO A 149 -2.20 6.71 -12.45
N LEU A 150 -1.33 5.95 -13.10
CA LEU A 150 0.04 5.69 -12.66
C LEU A 150 0.89 6.96 -12.69
N SER A 151 1.89 7.06 -11.79
CA SER A 151 2.99 8.00 -12.03
C SER A 151 3.86 7.51 -13.19
N PRO A 152 4.59 8.41 -13.89
CA PRO A 152 5.47 8.02 -14.99
C PRO A 152 6.50 6.96 -14.62
N GLU A 153 7.04 7.03 -13.40
CA GLU A 153 8.01 6.08 -12.87
C GLU A 153 7.37 4.69 -12.66
N VAL A 154 6.16 4.65 -12.09
CA VAL A 154 5.42 3.39 -11.88
C VAL A 154 5.04 2.76 -13.20
N LEU A 155 4.62 3.57 -14.19
CA LEU A 155 4.33 3.07 -15.53
C LEU A 155 5.58 2.41 -16.16
N SER A 156 6.73 3.06 -16.07
CA SER A 156 8.00 2.51 -16.57
C SER A 156 8.33 1.18 -15.90
N ILE A 157 8.27 1.13 -14.57
CA ILE A 157 8.51 -0.10 -13.79
C ILE A 157 7.54 -1.21 -14.21
N ALA A 158 6.26 -0.90 -14.36
CA ALA A 158 5.25 -1.89 -14.72
C ALA A 158 5.54 -2.50 -16.11
N ILE A 159 5.84 -1.67 -17.11
CA ILE A 159 6.16 -2.12 -18.48
C ILE A 159 7.48 -2.92 -18.48
N ASP A 160 8.53 -2.41 -17.85
CA ASP A 160 9.83 -3.07 -17.77
C ASP A 160 9.77 -4.42 -17.01
N SER A 161 8.80 -4.57 -16.11
CA SER A 161 8.51 -5.80 -15.37
C SER A 161 7.58 -6.77 -16.13
N GLY A 162 7.22 -6.47 -17.38
CA GLY A 162 6.44 -7.35 -18.24
C GLY A 162 4.92 -7.27 -18.05
N CYS A 163 4.42 -6.14 -17.58
CA CYS A 163 2.97 -5.92 -17.56
C CYS A 163 2.41 -5.97 -18.98
N ASN A 164 1.30 -6.70 -19.17
CA ASN A 164 0.68 -6.87 -20.48
C ASN A 164 -0.01 -5.57 -20.93
N VAL A 165 0.66 -4.85 -21.82
CA VAL A 165 0.15 -3.59 -22.41
C VAL A 165 -1.02 -3.79 -23.37
N ASN A 166 -1.24 -5.01 -23.85
CA ASN A 166 -2.34 -5.36 -24.75
C ASN A 166 -3.54 -5.98 -24.00
N HIS A 167 -3.50 -5.91 -22.66
CA HIS A 167 -4.60 -6.42 -21.85
C HIS A 167 -5.87 -5.60 -22.08
N ILE A 168 -7.01 -6.30 -22.21
CA ILE A 168 -8.34 -5.70 -22.32
C ILE A 168 -9.16 -6.03 -21.07
N ASN A 169 -9.91 -5.06 -20.57
CA ASN A 169 -10.77 -5.22 -19.42
C ASN A 169 -12.11 -5.92 -19.78
N HIS A 170 -12.95 -6.15 -18.78
CA HIS A 170 -14.26 -6.78 -18.95
C HIS A 170 -15.18 -6.06 -19.97
N ALA A 171 -14.97 -4.76 -20.22
CA ALA A 171 -15.71 -3.98 -21.23
C ALA A 171 -15.10 -4.08 -22.63
N GLY A 172 -14.05 -4.90 -22.83
CA GLY A 172 -13.34 -5.05 -24.12
C GLY A 172 -12.44 -3.84 -24.46
N LYS A 173 -12.10 -2.99 -23.48
CA LYS A 173 -11.26 -1.81 -23.68
C LYS A 173 -9.83 -2.08 -23.20
N GLY A 174 -8.84 -1.58 -23.95
CA GLY A 174 -7.45 -1.48 -23.51
C GLY A 174 -7.24 -0.28 -22.58
N PHE A 175 -6.15 -0.27 -21.81
CA PHE A 175 -5.85 0.82 -20.88
C PHE A 175 -5.66 2.18 -21.58
N ILE A 176 -5.20 2.21 -22.84
CA ILE A 176 -5.03 3.43 -23.66
C ILE A 176 -6.39 4.05 -24.04
N GLU A 177 -7.47 3.27 -24.02
CA GLU A 177 -8.82 3.73 -24.34
C GLU A 177 -9.58 4.29 -23.12
N GLU A 178 -8.99 4.19 -21.91
CA GLU A 178 -9.48 4.92 -20.73
C GLU A 178 -9.11 6.40 -20.89
N GLU A 179 -9.93 7.31 -20.36
CA GLU A 179 -9.70 8.76 -20.46
C GLU A 179 -8.49 9.15 -19.57
N TYR A 180 -7.30 9.21 -20.17
CA TYR A 180 -6.10 9.81 -19.57
C TYR A 180 -5.92 11.25 -20.08
N ASP A 181 -5.23 12.09 -19.28
CA ASP A 181 -4.79 13.39 -19.78
C ASP A 181 -3.75 13.23 -20.90
N ASP A 182 -3.62 14.26 -21.76
CA ASP A 182 -2.74 14.24 -22.92
C ASP A 182 -1.26 14.02 -22.57
N GLU A 183 -0.84 14.40 -21.35
CA GLU A 183 0.54 14.24 -20.88
C GLU A 183 0.86 12.76 -20.61
N LEU A 184 -0.02 12.07 -19.90
CA LEU A 184 0.14 10.65 -19.61
C LEU A 184 0.02 9.80 -20.88
N HIS A 185 -0.87 10.18 -21.80
CA HIS A 185 -1.01 9.54 -23.11
C HIS A 185 0.29 9.61 -23.93
N ASN A 186 0.95 10.77 -23.96
CA ASN A 186 2.23 10.95 -24.66
C ASN A 186 3.38 10.14 -24.01
N ILE A 187 3.40 10.04 -22.68
CA ILE A 187 4.38 9.22 -21.95
C ILE A 187 4.17 7.73 -22.29
N ILE A 188 2.94 7.24 -22.30
CA ILE A 188 2.58 5.89 -22.68
C ILE A 188 3.07 5.57 -24.10
N LEU A 189 2.73 6.42 -25.06
CA LEU A 189 3.15 6.24 -26.45
C LEU A 189 4.68 6.26 -26.61
N CYS A 190 5.39 7.12 -25.88
CA CYS A 190 6.85 7.17 -25.90
C CYS A 190 7.47 5.87 -25.37
N HIS A 191 6.92 5.27 -24.32
CA HIS A 191 7.42 4.01 -23.77
C HIS A 191 7.10 2.82 -24.66
N ILE A 192 5.89 2.74 -25.23
CA ILE A 192 5.51 1.69 -26.19
C ILE A 192 6.43 1.73 -27.41
N ASN A 193 6.67 2.91 -27.99
CA ASN A 193 7.59 3.08 -29.12
C ASN A 193 9.05 2.69 -28.79
N LYS A 194 9.51 2.89 -27.56
CA LYS A 194 10.84 2.43 -27.13
C LYS A 194 10.90 0.91 -27.00
N PHE A 195 9.82 0.31 -26.52
CA PHE A 195 9.74 -1.15 -26.37
C PHE A 195 9.71 -1.85 -27.73
N GLU A 196 8.92 -1.38 -28.69
CA GLU A 196 8.88 -1.91 -30.05
C GLU A 196 10.26 -1.80 -30.76
N ARG A 197 10.99 -0.72 -30.54
CA ARG A 197 12.37 -0.57 -31.10
C ARG A 197 13.37 -1.53 -30.47
N ARG A 198 13.20 -1.92 -29.20
CA ARG A 198 14.07 -2.93 -28.54
C ARG A 198 13.80 -4.33 -29.04
N THR A 199 12.54 -4.68 -29.31
CA THR A 199 12.15 -5.99 -29.85
C THR A 199 12.55 -6.16 -31.32
N LEU A 200 12.54 -5.08 -32.11
CA LEU A 200 12.96 -5.10 -33.53
C LEU A 200 14.50 -5.17 -33.71
N HIS A 201 15.29 -4.91 -32.67
CA HIS A 201 16.76 -4.99 -32.75
C HIS A 201 17.34 -6.35 -32.33
N VAL A 202 16.54 -7.28 -31.88
CA VAL A 202 17.00 -8.62 -31.46
C VAL A 202 16.97 -9.64 -32.61
N ASP A 203 16.30 -9.33 -33.75
CA ASP A 203 16.16 -10.25 -34.88
C ASP A 203 17.22 -10.08 -36.00
N PHE A 204 18.27 -9.28 -35.78
CA PHE A 204 19.36 -9.10 -36.75
C PHE A 204 20.76 -9.19 -36.13
N CYS A 205 21.05 -10.31 -35.45
CA CYS A 205 22.44 -10.74 -35.22
C CYS A 205 22.56 -12.24 -35.38
#